data_235f7cbd59412864ece9b46333c02684
#
_entry.id   235f7cbd59412864ece9b46333c02684
#
_cell.length_a   1.000
_cell.length_b   1.000
_cell.length_c   1.000
_cell.angle_alpha   90.00
_cell.angle_beta   90.00
_cell.angle_gamma   90.00
#
_symmetry.space_group_name_H-M   'P 1'
#
loop_
_entity.id
_entity.type
_entity.pdbx_description
1 polymer ?
#
loop_
_entity_poly.entity_id
_entity_poly.type
_entity_poly.pdbx_seq_one_letter_code
_entity_poly.pdbx_strand_id
1 'polypeptide(L)'
;HGLDARPGSQNVTGSYYRRRMGFSGLLNYDRLFDEKHRVSGKLIGYGSIFKEGGNFLGFGWGDLQGVKQAHLGLQLAYSYDRKYVVDFSSAMVNSTKLAPGNRLGFSPTLGVAWVASNEDFLADPPVIDSLKLRLSGGVVKSDLPIGNFFYYDHRYSGSTNYTWYEGGRSRASTVSSWLGNMSLGYSGRNEVNLGLEALLFDKSFGVEANVFYDY
;
A
#
# COMPACT_ATOMS: atom_id res chain seq x y z
N HIS A 1 -12.45 15.07 63.34
CA HIS A 1 -11.34 15.11 62.43
C HIS A 1 -11.88 15.25 61.03
N GLY A 2 -12.09 16.51 60.56
CA GLY A 2 -12.48 16.82 59.22
C GLY A 2 -11.29 16.52 58.28
N LEU A 3 -11.47 15.58 57.41
CA LEU A 3 -10.59 15.45 56.27
C LEU A 3 -10.94 16.62 55.35
N ASP A 4 -10.03 17.59 55.27
CA ASP A 4 -10.05 18.64 54.26
C ASP A 4 -10.02 17.97 52.90
N ALA A 5 -11.16 17.74 52.33
CA ALA A 5 -11.30 17.41 50.93
C ALA A 5 -10.92 18.68 50.14
N ARG A 6 -9.64 18.88 49.89
CA ARG A 6 -9.23 19.88 48.90
C ARG A 6 -9.85 19.46 47.59
N PRO A 7 -10.64 20.30 46.95
CA PRO A 7 -11.10 20.00 45.61
C PRO A 7 -9.88 19.85 44.73
N GLY A 8 -9.57 18.64 44.36
CA GLY A 8 -8.50 18.38 43.37
C GLY A 8 -8.92 19.00 42.06
N SER A 9 -8.26 20.08 41.66
CA SER A 9 -8.44 20.58 40.31
C SER A 9 -7.82 19.56 39.35
N GLN A 10 -8.66 18.87 38.61
CA GLN A 10 -8.19 18.05 37.50
C GLN A 10 -7.80 19.00 36.35
N ASN A 11 -6.51 19.22 36.19
CA ASN A 11 -5.99 19.92 35.03
C ASN A 11 -5.72 18.92 33.93
N VAL A 12 -6.41 19.00 32.83
CA VAL A 12 -6.06 18.29 31.61
C VAL A 12 -4.80 18.92 31.04
N THR A 13 -3.66 18.29 31.24
CA THR A 13 -2.35 18.79 30.79
C THR A 13 -2.05 18.41 29.35
N GLY A 14 -2.83 17.52 28.76
CA GLY A 14 -2.71 17.12 27.36
C GLY A 14 -3.94 16.42 26.86
N SER A 15 -4.21 16.56 25.62
CA SER A 15 -5.23 15.84 24.88
C SER A 15 -4.62 15.31 23.58
N TYR A 16 -5.00 14.10 23.20
CA TYR A 16 -4.58 13.48 21.95
C TYR A 16 -5.79 12.90 21.27
N TYR A 17 -5.94 13.14 20.00
CA TYR A 17 -6.95 12.50 19.20
C TYR A 17 -6.38 11.87 17.94
N ARG A 18 -6.95 10.75 17.54
CA ARG A 18 -6.67 10.05 16.29
C ARG A 18 -7.98 9.76 15.60
N ARG A 19 -8.11 10.20 14.36
CA ARG A 19 -9.29 9.98 13.54
C ARG A 19 -8.88 9.32 12.23
N ARG A 20 -9.49 8.18 11.94
CA ARG A 20 -9.37 7.52 10.66
C ARG A 20 -10.76 7.35 10.06
N MET A 21 -10.89 7.77 8.82
CA MET A 21 -12.10 7.57 8.03
C MET A 21 -11.69 6.93 6.72
N GLY A 22 -12.48 5.98 6.24
CA GLY A 22 -12.23 5.32 4.98
C GLY A 22 -13.52 4.85 4.35
N PHE A 23 -13.49 4.68 3.05
CA PHE A 23 -14.53 4.03 2.28
C PHE A 23 -13.89 3.05 1.30
N SER A 24 -14.63 2.01 0.94
CA SER A 24 -14.21 1.05 -0.08
C SER A 24 -15.40 0.67 -0.92
N GLY A 25 -15.15 0.37 -2.19
CA GLY A 25 -16.12 -0.14 -3.12
C GLY A 25 -15.49 -1.28 -3.93
N LEU A 26 -16.30 -2.29 -4.24
CA LEU A 26 -15.88 -3.46 -5.00
C LEU A 26 -16.92 -3.75 -6.07
N LEU A 27 -16.47 -3.88 -7.32
CA LEU A 27 -17.26 -4.34 -8.44
C LEU A 27 -16.63 -5.62 -8.99
N ASN A 28 -17.44 -6.68 -9.11
CA ASN A 28 -17.02 -7.96 -9.67
C ASN A 28 -17.82 -8.25 -10.92
N TYR A 29 -17.14 -8.82 -11.90
CA TYR A 29 -17.73 -9.38 -13.12
C TYR A 29 -17.14 -10.77 -13.33
N ASP A 30 -17.97 -11.76 -13.65
CA ASP A 30 -17.55 -13.11 -14.02
C ASP A 30 -18.57 -13.68 -15.02
N ARG A 31 -18.07 -14.11 -16.17
CA ARG A 31 -18.93 -14.70 -17.20
C ARG A 31 -18.18 -15.74 -18.01
N LEU A 32 -18.87 -16.83 -18.30
CA LEU A 32 -18.46 -17.89 -19.22
C LEU A 32 -19.22 -17.71 -20.53
N PHE A 33 -18.49 -17.68 -21.65
CA PHE A 33 -19.02 -17.64 -23.01
C PHE A 33 -18.65 -18.92 -23.74
N ASP A 34 -19.55 -19.46 -24.50
CA ASP A 34 -19.38 -20.65 -25.35
C ASP A 34 -18.67 -21.81 -24.60
N GLU A 35 -18.93 -21.95 -23.29
CA GLU A 35 -18.38 -22.97 -22.41
C GLU A 35 -16.84 -23.02 -22.31
N LYS A 36 -16.14 -22.24 -23.13
CA LYS A 36 -14.67 -22.23 -23.26
C LYS A 36 -14.01 -20.94 -22.83
N HIS A 37 -14.68 -19.78 -23.00
CA HIS A 37 -14.11 -18.46 -22.75
C HIS A 37 -14.63 -17.91 -21.44
N ARG A 38 -13.82 -17.91 -20.40
CA ARG A 38 -14.18 -17.27 -19.13
C ARG A 38 -13.48 -15.93 -18.99
N VAL A 39 -14.25 -14.91 -18.77
CA VAL A 39 -13.77 -13.54 -18.49
C VAL A 39 -14.15 -13.19 -17.07
N SER A 40 -13.21 -12.77 -16.27
CA SER A 40 -13.47 -12.21 -14.94
C SER A 40 -12.79 -10.85 -14.79
N GLY A 41 -13.45 -9.97 -14.07
CA GLY A 41 -12.98 -8.64 -13.79
C GLY A 41 -13.31 -8.22 -12.37
N LYS A 42 -12.40 -7.50 -11.73
CA LYS A 42 -12.59 -6.94 -10.42
C LYS A 42 -12.05 -5.52 -10.39
N LEU A 43 -12.89 -4.58 -9.96
CA LEU A 43 -12.50 -3.19 -9.72
C LEU A 43 -12.68 -2.88 -8.23
N ILE A 44 -11.62 -2.39 -7.61
CA ILE A 44 -11.58 -2.08 -6.17
C ILE A 44 -11.23 -0.61 -6.03
N GLY A 45 -12.09 0.16 -5.37
CA GLY A 45 -11.80 1.53 -4.95
C GLY A 45 -11.64 1.59 -3.44
N TYR A 46 -10.62 2.26 -2.95
CA TYR A 46 -10.40 2.53 -1.54
C TYR A 46 -9.91 3.95 -1.34
N GLY A 47 -10.47 4.64 -0.35
CA GLY A 47 -10.01 5.94 0.06
C GLY A 47 -9.95 6.06 1.57
N SER A 48 -8.93 6.72 2.11
CA SER A 48 -8.84 6.97 3.54
C SER A 48 -8.23 8.33 3.85
N ILE A 49 -8.68 8.87 4.98
CA ILE A 49 -8.14 10.09 5.59
C ILE A 49 -7.75 9.72 7.02
N PHE A 50 -6.50 9.95 7.36
CA PHE A 50 -5.99 9.80 8.70
C PHE A 50 -5.54 11.15 9.23
N LYS A 51 -6.05 11.54 10.39
CA LYS A 51 -5.65 12.74 11.12
C LYS A 51 -5.32 12.39 12.55
N GLU A 52 -4.28 12.98 13.05
CA GLU A 52 -3.97 12.94 14.47
C GLU A 52 -3.54 14.34 14.92
N GLY A 53 -3.86 14.66 16.14
CA GLY A 53 -3.50 15.93 16.74
C GLY A 53 -3.61 15.84 18.25
N GLY A 54 -3.04 16.80 18.93
CA GLY A 54 -3.08 16.84 20.38
C GLY A 54 -2.64 18.18 20.90
N ASN A 55 -2.95 18.44 22.16
CA ASN A 55 -2.48 19.58 22.90
C ASN A 55 -1.74 19.07 24.13
N PHE A 56 -0.50 19.46 24.30
CA PHE A 56 0.30 19.14 25.47
C PHE A 56 0.89 20.43 26.06
N LEU A 57 0.59 20.67 27.34
CA LEU A 57 1.04 21.86 28.07
C LEU A 57 0.72 23.21 27.38
N GLY A 58 -0.44 23.32 26.74
CA GLY A 58 -0.85 24.55 26.05
C GLY A 58 -0.21 24.79 24.68
N PHE A 59 0.71 23.91 24.25
CA PHE A 59 1.24 23.91 22.90
C PHE A 59 0.36 23.00 22.04
N GLY A 60 -0.53 23.60 21.23
CA GLY A 60 -1.29 22.89 20.22
C GLY A 60 -0.31 22.32 19.17
N TRP A 61 -0.24 21.03 19.06
CA TRP A 61 0.21 20.41 17.83
C TRP A 61 -0.95 20.63 16.86
N GLY A 62 -0.85 21.71 16.10
CA GLY A 62 -1.89 22.04 15.15
C GLY A 62 -2.21 20.83 14.28
N ASP A 63 -3.42 20.79 13.75
CA ASP A 63 -3.85 19.79 12.77
C ASP A 63 -2.80 19.69 11.65
N LEU A 64 -1.78 18.91 11.90
CA LEU A 64 -0.83 18.54 10.86
C LEU A 64 -1.66 17.92 9.75
N GLN A 65 -1.40 18.30 8.53
CA GLN A 65 -2.15 17.88 7.36
C GLN A 65 -2.43 16.38 7.43
N GLY A 66 -3.70 16.02 7.40
CA GLY A 66 -4.07 14.60 7.47
C GLY A 66 -3.54 13.84 6.25
N VAL A 67 -3.09 12.63 6.49
CA VAL A 67 -2.74 11.72 5.40
C VAL A 67 -3.98 11.33 4.64
N LYS A 68 -3.95 11.59 3.37
CA LYS A 68 -4.98 11.14 2.45
C LYS A 68 -4.37 10.12 1.51
N GLN A 69 -5.04 8.99 1.38
CA GLN A 69 -4.67 7.93 0.46
C GLN A 69 -5.88 7.54 -0.37
N ALA A 70 -5.66 7.32 -1.64
CA ALA A 70 -6.66 6.76 -2.54
C ALA A 70 -6.00 5.67 -3.38
N HIS A 71 -6.70 4.55 -3.50
CA HIS A 71 -6.24 3.39 -4.25
C HIS A 71 -7.33 2.95 -5.21
N LEU A 72 -6.94 2.66 -6.42
CA LEU A 72 -7.79 2.04 -7.41
C LEU A 72 -7.08 0.79 -7.92
N GLY A 73 -7.69 -0.37 -7.71
CA GLY A 73 -7.21 -1.66 -8.17
C GLY A 73 -8.08 -2.20 -9.30
N LEU A 74 -7.45 -2.70 -10.35
CA LEU A 74 -8.10 -3.40 -11.46
C LEU A 74 -7.46 -4.78 -11.58
N GLN A 75 -8.28 -5.81 -11.67
CA GLN A 75 -7.88 -7.18 -12.03
C GLN A 75 -8.76 -7.65 -13.17
N LEU A 76 -8.14 -8.17 -14.21
CA LEU A 76 -8.79 -8.78 -15.35
C LEU A 76 -8.16 -10.14 -15.58
N ALA A 77 -8.98 -11.17 -15.71
CA ALA A 77 -8.47 -12.50 -16.05
C ALA A 77 -9.32 -13.08 -17.20
N TYR A 78 -8.63 -13.73 -18.10
CA TYR A 78 -9.20 -14.46 -19.20
C TYR A 78 -8.68 -15.88 -19.19
N SER A 79 -9.58 -16.85 -19.31
CA SER A 79 -9.23 -18.26 -19.42
C SER A 79 -9.89 -18.84 -20.66
N TYR A 80 -9.10 -19.57 -21.43
CA TYR A 80 -9.56 -20.34 -22.61
C TYR A 80 -9.52 -21.83 -22.32
N ASP A 81 -10.64 -22.49 -22.48
CA ASP A 81 -10.84 -23.93 -22.36
C ASP A 81 -10.24 -24.55 -21.08
N ARG A 82 -10.14 -23.74 -20.01
CA ARG A 82 -9.46 -24.10 -18.75
C ARG A 82 -7.98 -24.52 -18.93
N LYS A 83 -7.41 -24.30 -20.12
CA LYS A 83 -6.04 -24.65 -20.47
C LYS A 83 -5.10 -23.45 -20.33
N TYR A 84 -5.49 -22.32 -20.89
CA TYR A 84 -4.67 -21.11 -20.93
C TYR A 84 -5.32 -20.00 -20.11
N VAL A 85 -4.54 -19.37 -19.28
CA VAL A 85 -5.00 -18.25 -18.45
C VAL A 85 -4.09 -17.07 -18.65
N VAL A 86 -4.66 -15.90 -18.85
CA VAL A 86 -3.97 -14.62 -18.83
C VAL A 86 -4.60 -13.76 -17.76
N ASP A 87 -3.79 -13.23 -16.88
CA ASP A 87 -4.20 -12.36 -15.77
C ASP A 87 -3.47 -11.03 -15.87
N PHE A 88 -4.20 -9.95 -15.80
CA PHE A 88 -3.66 -8.60 -15.70
C PHE A 88 -4.19 -7.98 -14.41
N SER A 89 -3.29 -7.49 -13.57
CA SER A 89 -3.67 -6.69 -12.42
C SER A 89 -2.91 -5.37 -12.39
N SER A 90 -3.54 -4.35 -11.86
CA SER A 90 -2.89 -3.07 -11.64
C SER A 90 -3.43 -2.38 -10.41
N ALA A 91 -2.57 -1.65 -9.72
CA ALA A 91 -2.95 -0.76 -8.65
C ALA A 91 -2.46 0.66 -8.95
N MET A 92 -3.36 1.62 -8.86
CA MET A 92 -3.05 3.04 -8.84
C MET A 92 -3.15 3.53 -7.40
N VAL A 93 -2.11 4.15 -6.92
CA VAL A 93 -2.00 4.65 -5.53
C VAL A 93 -1.76 6.14 -5.57
N ASN A 94 -2.50 6.88 -4.78
CA ASN A 94 -2.26 8.30 -4.56
C ASN A 94 -2.02 8.55 -3.08
N SER A 95 -0.87 9.14 -2.74
CA SER A 95 -0.48 9.40 -1.35
C SER A 95 -0.02 10.84 -1.16
N THR A 96 -0.55 11.50 -0.14
CA THR A 96 -0.13 12.86 0.25
C THR A 96 1.20 12.89 1.01
N LYS A 97 1.84 11.76 1.24
CA LYS A 97 3.21 11.70 1.75
C LYS A 97 4.23 12.26 0.76
N LEU A 98 3.87 12.30 -0.52
CA LEU A 98 4.71 12.75 -1.61
C LEU A 98 4.33 14.17 -2.08
N ALA A 99 5.28 14.85 -2.70
CA ALA A 99 5.08 16.17 -3.28
C ALA A 99 3.98 16.16 -4.35
N PRO A 100 3.23 17.27 -4.52
CA PRO A 100 2.35 17.43 -5.68
C PRO A 100 3.12 17.15 -6.97
N GLY A 101 2.61 16.24 -7.81
CA GLY A 101 3.29 15.78 -9.03
C GLY A 101 3.87 14.37 -8.91
N ASN A 102 4.32 13.93 -7.72
CA ASN A 102 4.87 12.61 -7.49
C ASN A 102 3.90 11.67 -6.73
N ARG A 103 2.68 12.13 -6.49
CA ARG A 103 1.68 11.42 -5.64
C ARG A 103 1.08 10.19 -6.27
N LEU A 104 1.18 10.04 -7.60
CA LEU A 104 0.57 8.92 -8.30
C LEU A 104 1.59 7.80 -8.50
N GLY A 105 1.33 6.63 -7.93
CA GLY A 105 2.05 5.41 -8.18
C GLY A 105 1.21 4.44 -9.02
N PHE A 106 1.82 3.79 -9.99
CA PHE A 106 1.18 2.78 -10.83
C PHE A 106 1.95 1.47 -10.75
N SER A 107 1.25 0.39 -10.44
CA SER A 107 1.79 -0.95 -10.17
C SER A 107 1.10 -1.98 -11.05
N PRO A 108 1.53 -2.16 -12.32
CA PRO A 108 1.01 -3.17 -13.21
C PRO A 108 1.66 -4.53 -12.95
N THR A 109 0.89 -5.60 -13.14
CA THR A 109 1.36 -6.99 -13.12
C THR A 109 0.65 -7.77 -14.21
N LEU A 110 1.37 -8.58 -14.94
CA LEU A 110 0.87 -9.51 -15.94
C LEU A 110 1.26 -10.92 -15.55
N GLY A 111 0.31 -11.84 -15.61
CA GLY A 111 0.52 -13.26 -15.39
C GLY A 111 -0.03 -14.08 -16.55
N VAL A 112 0.62 -15.19 -16.82
CA VAL A 112 0.13 -16.22 -17.73
C VAL A 112 0.26 -17.57 -17.05
N ALA A 113 -0.70 -18.47 -17.30
CA ALA A 113 -0.63 -19.84 -16.82
C ALA A 113 -1.10 -20.80 -17.88
N TRP A 114 -0.46 -21.96 -17.91
CA TRP A 114 -0.82 -23.09 -18.75
C TRP A 114 -1.12 -24.30 -17.88
N VAL A 115 -2.33 -24.83 -18.01
CA VAL A 115 -2.78 -26.05 -17.35
C VAL A 115 -2.54 -27.21 -18.30
N ALA A 116 -1.31 -27.74 -18.28
CA ALA A 116 -0.86 -28.74 -19.22
C ALA A 116 -1.64 -30.06 -19.07
N SER A 117 -2.13 -30.37 -17.87
CA SER A 117 -2.96 -31.56 -17.62
C SER A 117 -4.31 -31.55 -18.33
N ASN A 118 -4.77 -30.39 -18.83
CA ASN A 118 -6.01 -30.29 -19.59
C ASN A 118 -5.78 -30.47 -21.11
N GLU A 119 -4.55 -30.71 -21.55
CA GLU A 119 -4.24 -31.00 -22.94
C GLU A 119 -4.47 -32.48 -23.27
N ASP A 120 -4.82 -32.77 -24.49
CA ASP A 120 -5.16 -34.11 -24.93
C ASP A 120 -4.01 -35.12 -24.78
N PHE A 121 -2.76 -34.66 -24.89
CA PHE A 121 -1.56 -35.49 -24.72
C PHE A 121 -1.29 -35.86 -23.26
N LEU A 122 -1.91 -35.20 -22.30
CA LEU A 122 -1.86 -35.51 -20.86
C LEU A 122 -3.22 -35.94 -20.28
N ALA A 123 -4.18 -36.23 -21.15
CA ALA A 123 -5.56 -36.54 -20.71
C ALA A 123 -5.68 -37.82 -19.87
N ASP A 124 -4.72 -38.72 -19.96
CA ASP A 124 -4.79 -40.02 -19.25
C ASP A 124 -3.40 -40.52 -18.80
N PRO A 125 -2.57 -39.73 -18.11
CA PRO A 125 -1.30 -40.21 -17.59
C PRO A 125 -1.54 -40.97 -16.28
N PRO A 126 -0.89 -42.10 -16.07
CA PRO A 126 -1.11 -42.90 -14.86
C PRO A 126 -0.59 -42.25 -13.58
N VAL A 127 0.08 -41.11 -13.65
CA VAL A 127 0.81 -40.50 -12.53
C VAL A 127 0.45 -39.04 -12.31
N ILE A 128 0.10 -38.30 -13.36
CA ILE A 128 -0.07 -36.84 -13.29
C ILE A 128 -1.55 -36.49 -13.33
N ASP A 129 -2.13 -36.10 -12.20
CA ASP A 129 -3.53 -35.65 -12.10
C ASP A 129 -3.72 -34.20 -12.49
N SER A 130 -2.73 -33.38 -12.21
CA SER A 130 -2.74 -31.96 -12.57
C SER A 130 -1.32 -31.45 -12.75
N LEU A 131 -1.11 -30.69 -13.81
CA LEU A 131 0.14 -29.98 -14.07
C LEU A 131 -0.17 -28.57 -14.55
N LYS A 132 0.35 -27.58 -13.84
CA LYS A 132 0.18 -26.17 -14.18
C LYS A 132 1.51 -25.45 -14.09
N LEU A 133 1.82 -24.72 -15.16
CA LEU A 133 2.95 -23.80 -15.23
C LEU A 133 2.42 -22.37 -15.18
N ARG A 134 3.12 -21.51 -14.48
CA ARG A 134 2.77 -20.08 -14.39
C ARG A 134 4.00 -19.21 -14.51
N LEU A 135 3.84 -18.07 -15.17
CA LEU A 135 4.83 -17.03 -15.26
C LEU A 135 4.13 -15.69 -14.97
N SER A 136 4.69 -14.88 -14.11
CA SER A 136 4.19 -13.54 -13.84
C SER A 136 5.32 -12.55 -13.69
N GLY A 137 5.03 -11.30 -14.00
CA GLY A 137 5.96 -10.21 -13.79
C GLY A 137 5.23 -8.89 -13.58
N GLY A 138 5.82 -8.03 -12.78
CA GLY A 138 5.18 -6.77 -12.46
C GLY A 138 6.06 -5.80 -11.70
N VAL A 139 5.48 -4.64 -11.45
CA VAL A 139 6.10 -3.55 -10.70
C VAL A 139 5.22 -3.21 -9.50
N VAL A 140 5.81 -3.17 -8.31
CA VAL A 140 5.13 -2.74 -7.10
C VAL A 140 5.67 -1.39 -6.66
N LYS A 141 4.80 -0.40 -6.55
CA LYS A 141 5.11 0.93 -6.01
C LYS A 141 4.57 1.04 -4.60
N SER A 142 5.43 1.42 -3.64
CA SER A 142 5.07 1.53 -2.23
C SER A 142 5.55 2.83 -1.61
N ASP A 143 4.73 3.45 -0.76
CA ASP A 143 5.07 4.58 0.08
C ASP A 143 5.37 4.18 1.54
N LEU A 144 5.38 2.88 1.84
CA LEU A 144 5.62 2.35 3.18
C LEU A 144 6.98 2.76 3.77
N PRO A 145 8.08 2.81 2.98
CA PRO A 145 9.37 3.25 3.51
C PRO A 145 9.39 4.73 3.92
N ILE A 146 8.40 5.53 3.49
CA ILE A 146 8.30 6.94 3.82
C ILE A 146 7.62 7.09 5.18
N GLY A 147 8.44 7.21 6.23
CA GLY A 147 7.98 7.21 7.63
C GLY A 147 7.27 8.49 8.04
N ASN A 148 7.68 9.64 7.52
CA ASN A 148 7.13 10.93 7.88
C ASN A 148 6.47 11.61 6.69
N PHE A 149 5.44 12.41 7.01
CA PHE A 149 4.83 13.33 6.07
C PHE A 149 5.76 14.49 5.82
N PHE A 150 5.68 15.05 4.61
CA PHE A 150 6.38 16.30 4.28
C PHE A 150 7.90 16.18 4.20
N TYR A 151 8.47 15.01 3.93
CA TYR A 151 9.86 14.92 3.53
C TYR A 151 10.18 15.74 2.27
N TYR A 152 9.17 16.12 1.51
CA TYR A 152 9.30 16.99 0.36
C TYR A 152 9.33 18.48 0.74
N ASP A 153 9.02 18.86 1.98
CA ASP A 153 8.92 20.25 2.42
C ASP A 153 10.06 20.59 3.39
N HIS A 154 10.46 21.87 3.42
CA HIS A 154 11.46 22.36 4.34
C HIS A 154 10.87 22.47 5.73
N ARG A 155 11.62 22.07 6.73
CA ARG A 155 11.25 22.24 8.14
C ARG A 155 12.23 23.16 8.85
N TYR A 156 11.67 24.09 9.59
CA TYR A 156 12.43 25.00 10.44
C TYR A 156 12.06 24.76 11.90
N SER A 157 13.03 24.91 12.78
CA SER A 157 12.83 24.85 14.23
C SER A 157 13.47 26.04 14.90
N GLY A 158 12.95 26.44 16.07
CA GLY A 158 13.61 27.46 16.90
C GLY A 158 14.99 27.01 17.34
N SER A 159 15.95 27.92 17.38
CA SER A 159 17.29 27.69 17.84
C SER A 159 17.74 28.80 18.77
N THR A 160 18.43 28.44 19.84
CA THR A 160 19.09 29.39 20.73
C THR A 160 20.55 29.65 20.36
N ASN A 161 21.06 29.04 19.27
CA ASN A 161 22.45 29.22 18.85
C ASN A 161 22.74 30.66 18.40
N TYR A 162 21.73 31.33 17.87
CA TYR A 162 21.78 32.74 17.55
C TYR A 162 20.57 33.43 18.16
N THR A 163 20.82 34.45 18.91
CA THR A 163 19.79 35.31 19.49
C THR A 163 20.08 36.78 19.11
N TRP A 164 19.03 37.53 18.89
CA TRP A 164 19.14 39.00 18.74
C TRP A 164 18.24 39.68 19.73
N TYR A 165 18.54 40.93 20.00
CA TYR A 165 17.76 41.76 20.91
C TYR A 165 16.84 42.67 20.09
N GLU A 166 15.55 42.63 20.39
CA GLU A 166 14.55 43.49 19.81
C GLU A 166 13.63 44.02 20.93
N GLY A 167 13.54 45.33 21.07
CA GLY A 167 12.69 45.96 22.10
C GLY A 167 13.06 45.51 23.53
N GLY A 168 14.35 45.32 23.84
CA GLY A 168 14.83 44.92 25.16
C GLY A 168 14.58 43.42 25.49
N ARG A 169 14.15 42.60 24.53
CA ARG A 169 13.91 41.18 24.70
C ARG A 169 14.78 40.33 23.75
N SER A 170 15.31 39.27 24.30
CA SER A 170 16.05 38.28 23.53
C SER A 170 15.07 37.47 22.62
N ARG A 171 15.40 37.37 21.36
CA ARG A 171 14.67 36.59 20.35
C ARG A 171 15.54 35.43 19.88
N ALA A 172 14.99 34.24 19.90
CA ALA A 172 15.65 33.06 19.35
C ALA A 172 15.58 33.07 17.82
N SER A 173 16.63 32.62 17.17
CA SER A 173 16.65 32.40 15.72
C SER A 173 15.89 31.14 15.32
N THR A 174 15.69 30.97 14.03
CA THR A 174 15.24 29.70 13.44
C THR A 174 16.39 29.08 12.66
N VAL A 175 16.47 27.76 12.69
CA VAL A 175 17.40 26.99 11.87
C VAL A 175 16.64 25.99 11.02
N SER A 176 17.16 25.69 9.84
CA SER A 176 16.66 24.59 9.04
C SER A 176 17.01 23.29 9.75
N SER A 177 16.00 22.58 10.20
CA SER A 177 16.15 21.26 10.81
C SER A 177 16.05 20.14 9.76
N TRP A 178 15.60 20.49 8.58
CA TRP A 178 15.31 19.55 7.52
C TRP A 178 15.21 20.23 6.16
N LEU A 179 15.90 19.68 5.18
CA LEU A 179 15.80 20.14 3.79
C LEU A 179 14.81 19.23 3.04
N GLY A 180 13.78 19.84 2.47
CA GLY A 180 12.78 19.10 1.71
C GLY A 180 13.34 18.51 0.42
N ASN A 181 12.88 17.32 0.07
CA ASN A 181 13.20 16.67 -1.19
C ASN A 181 11.95 16.57 -2.08
N MET A 182 11.79 17.53 -2.98
CA MET A 182 10.66 17.55 -3.92
C MET A 182 10.68 16.40 -4.94
N SER A 183 11.82 15.74 -5.13
CA SER A 183 11.99 14.62 -6.05
C SER A 183 11.67 13.26 -5.42
N LEU A 184 11.26 13.25 -4.14
CA LEU A 184 10.89 12.02 -3.45
C LEU A 184 9.72 11.34 -4.18
N GLY A 185 9.89 10.06 -4.50
CA GLY A 185 8.91 9.23 -5.18
C GLY A 185 8.60 7.94 -4.42
N TYR A 186 7.78 7.09 -5.02
CA TYR A 186 7.53 5.74 -4.51
C TYR A 186 8.78 4.88 -4.58
N SER A 187 8.97 4.04 -3.58
CA SER A 187 9.88 2.90 -3.70
C SER A 187 9.31 1.93 -4.73
N GLY A 188 10.13 1.47 -5.64
CA GLY A 188 9.75 0.51 -6.69
C GLY A 188 10.45 -0.82 -6.48
N ARG A 189 9.73 -1.93 -6.68
CA ARG A 189 10.25 -3.28 -6.78
C ARG A 189 9.71 -3.90 -8.07
N ASN A 190 10.60 -4.41 -8.89
CA ASN A 190 10.23 -5.20 -10.06
C ASN A 190 10.40 -6.67 -9.69
N GLU A 191 9.45 -7.49 -10.07
CA GLU A 191 9.43 -8.91 -9.74
C GLU A 191 9.06 -9.74 -10.96
N VAL A 192 9.75 -10.86 -11.12
CA VAL A 192 9.40 -11.92 -12.07
C VAL A 192 9.33 -13.22 -11.30
N ASN A 193 8.28 -13.99 -11.52
CA ASN A 193 8.02 -15.26 -10.83
C ASN A 193 7.67 -16.34 -11.84
N LEU A 194 8.36 -17.48 -11.75
CA LEU A 194 8.06 -18.71 -12.47
C LEU A 194 7.61 -19.77 -11.47
N GLY A 195 6.43 -20.36 -11.67
CA GLY A 195 5.85 -21.36 -10.79
C GLY A 195 5.45 -22.62 -11.52
N LEU A 196 5.58 -23.75 -10.83
CA LEU A 196 5.10 -25.06 -11.24
C LEU A 196 4.25 -25.64 -10.11
N GLU A 197 3.08 -26.12 -10.44
CA GLU A 197 2.17 -26.83 -9.54
C GLU A 197 1.85 -28.21 -10.16
N ALA A 198 2.06 -29.28 -9.42
CA ALA A 198 1.70 -30.63 -9.87
C ALA A 198 0.98 -31.41 -8.77
N LEU A 199 -0.04 -32.17 -9.17
CA LEU A 199 -0.69 -33.18 -8.34
C LEU A 199 -0.46 -34.54 -8.99
N LEU A 200 -0.04 -35.52 -8.19
CA LEU A 200 0.38 -36.81 -8.65
C LEU A 200 -0.31 -37.89 -7.82
N PHE A 201 -0.44 -39.12 -8.41
CA PHE A 201 -0.90 -40.36 -7.74
C PHE A 201 -2.27 -40.18 -7.07
N ASP A 202 -3.32 -39.95 -7.87
CA ASP A 202 -4.70 -39.69 -7.38
C ASP A 202 -4.76 -38.56 -6.36
N LYS A 203 -3.99 -37.47 -6.64
CA LYS A 203 -3.88 -36.29 -5.79
C LYS A 203 -3.27 -36.54 -4.40
N SER A 204 -2.63 -37.71 -4.23
CA SER A 204 -2.00 -38.07 -2.97
C SER A 204 -0.69 -37.34 -2.72
N PHE A 205 -0.05 -36.82 -3.78
CA PHE A 205 1.20 -36.10 -3.69
C PHE A 205 1.14 -34.78 -4.45
N GLY A 206 1.40 -33.70 -3.75
CA GLY A 206 1.42 -32.34 -4.32
C GLY A 206 2.83 -31.76 -4.33
N VAL A 207 3.23 -31.20 -5.47
CA VAL A 207 4.50 -30.47 -5.65
C VAL A 207 4.19 -29.05 -6.03
N GLU A 208 4.78 -28.09 -5.33
CA GLU A 208 4.79 -26.69 -5.70
C GLU A 208 6.24 -26.19 -5.69
N ALA A 209 6.67 -25.59 -6.79
CA ALA A 209 7.97 -24.96 -6.92
C ALA A 209 7.81 -23.56 -7.49
N ASN A 210 8.47 -22.58 -6.85
CA ASN A 210 8.48 -21.20 -7.27
C ASN A 210 9.91 -20.69 -7.32
N VAL A 211 10.24 -20.01 -8.42
CA VAL A 211 11.49 -19.26 -8.58
C VAL A 211 11.12 -17.82 -8.87
N PHE A 212 11.63 -16.93 -8.07
CA PHE A 212 11.39 -15.49 -8.25
C PHE A 212 12.69 -14.72 -8.28
N TYR A 213 12.65 -13.61 -8.99
CA TYR A 213 13.73 -12.64 -9.05
C TYR A 213 13.14 -11.24 -8.87
N ASP A 214 13.67 -10.49 -7.90
CA ASP A 214 13.26 -9.12 -7.61
C ASP A 214 14.47 -8.17 -7.56
N TYR A 215 14.28 -6.92 -8.02
CA TYR A 215 15.30 -5.87 -8.07
C TYR A 215 14.71 -4.46 -7.98
#